data_ca066c62cfeb8a48d9a9dd7213d33d11
#
_entry.id   ca066c62cfeb8a48d9a9dd7213d33d11
#
_cell.length_a   1.000
_cell.length_b   1.000
_cell.length_c   1.000
_cell.angle_alpha   90.00
_cell.angle_beta   90.00
_cell.angle_gamma   90.00
#
_symmetry.space_group_name_H-M   'P 1'
#
loop_
_entity.id
_entity.type
_entity.pdbx_description
1 polymer ?
#
loop_
_entity_poly.entity_id
_entity_poly.type
_entity_poly.pdbx_seq_one_letter_code
_entity_poly.pdbx_strand_id
1 'polypeptide(L)'
;MNPQAISTSVLTATGHIRPMRGGAQSHMLTASDGNAYVVKFANNPQCLRVLANEWLACSIGRTIGLTIPEPAILYVPPTLVENSSSLVIQLPSSTLKCSHGMAFGSRFISEGQVFDYLPESALLRIENLKEFAGVFALDKWLCNCDGRQAVFCRGERKRKFRAHFIDFGYCFNAGEWSFPDSPLRGIYAKREVYQNVTGWHSFEPWLSRIESFSRLKLGDMPGDLPPEWTDPDAINELIDRIDSRRSRVRELITDVRKSTHNPFSAWTEEKP
;
A
#
# COMPACT_ATOMS: atom_id res chain seq x y z
N MET A 1 -11.81 -12.69 -12.75
CA MET A 1 -11.01 -11.68 -13.48
C MET A 1 -9.57 -12.13 -13.41
N ASN A 2 -8.89 -12.26 -14.56
CA ASN A 2 -7.46 -12.58 -14.57
C ASN A 2 -6.70 -11.46 -13.84
N PRO A 3 -5.72 -11.78 -12.98
CA PRO A 3 -4.83 -10.78 -12.44
C PRO A 3 -4.08 -10.16 -13.63
N GLN A 4 -4.30 -8.86 -13.86
CA GLN A 4 -3.54 -8.13 -14.86
C GLN A 4 -2.06 -8.22 -14.46
N ALA A 5 -1.23 -8.69 -15.38
CA ALA A 5 0.22 -8.67 -15.22
C ALA A 5 0.65 -7.21 -14.95
N ILE A 6 1.43 -6.99 -13.90
CA ILE A 6 2.02 -5.69 -13.61
C ILE A 6 3.00 -5.42 -14.75
N SER A 7 2.86 -4.28 -15.42
CA SER A 7 3.80 -3.88 -16.47
C SER A 7 5.14 -3.53 -15.83
N THR A 8 6.18 -4.26 -16.16
CA THR A 8 7.54 -4.06 -15.63
C THR A 8 8.35 -3.02 -16.41
N SER A 9 7.73 -2.35 -17.39
CA SER A 9 8.40 -1.28 -18.14
C SER A 9 8.56 -0.02 -17.29
N VAL A 10 9.80 0.45 -17.17
CA VAL A 10 10.11 1.73 -16.52
C VAL A 10 9.47 2.87 -17.33
N LEU A 11 8.63 3.67 -16.67
CA LEU A 11 8.05 4.87 -17.26
C LEU A 11 8.97 6.07 -17.03
N THR A 12 8.94 7.05 -17.93
CA THR A 12 9.68 8.31 -17.73
C THR A 12 8.74 9.39 -17.22
N ALA A 13 9.10 10.06 -16.12
CA ALA A 13 8.37 11.24 -15.66
C ALA A 13 8.56 12.40 -16.64
N THR A 14 7.45 13.00 -17.08
CA THR A 14 7.42 14.03 -18.14
C THR A 14 7.04 15.41 -17.62
N GLY A 15 6.41 15.51 -16.43
CA GLY A 15 6.00 16.80 -15.88
C GLY A 15 5.65 16.71 -14.40
N HIS A 16 5.81 17.83 -13.69
CA HIS A 16 5.40 17.98 -12.30
C HIS A 16 4.05 18.71 -12.25
N ILE A 17 3.09 18.12 -11.52
CA ILE A 17 1.74 18.69 -11.39
C ILE A 17 1.64 19.47 -10.07
N ARG A 18 1.90 18.81 -8.93
CA ARG A 18 1.82 19.43 -7.60
C ARG A 18 2.40 18.52 -6.50
N PRO A 19 2.78 19.11 -5.34
CA PRO A 19 3.06 18.31 -4.16
C PRO A 19 1.79 17.64 -3.62
N MET A 20 1.96 16.49 -2.96
CA MET A 20 0.91 15.81 -2.23
C MET A 20 1.03 16.10 -0.73
N ARG A 21 -0.07 15.93 0.00
CA ARG A 21 -0.07 16.02 1.46
C ARG A 21 0.45 14.72 2.09
N GLY A 22 1.05 14.80 3.26
CA GLY A 22 1.48 13.64 4.04
C GLY A 22 2.98 13.60 4.32
N GLY A 23 3.39 12.76 5.28
CA GLY A 23 4.77 12.67 5.77
C GLY A 23 5.77 12.14 4.73
N ALA A 24 5.30 11.36 3.77
CA ALA A 24 6.13 10.86 2.66
C ALA A 24 6.52 11.95 1.65
N GLN A 25 5.90 13.13 1.71
CA GLN A 25 6.15 14.27 0.82
C GLN A 25 6.22 13.88 -0.67
N SER A 26 5.26 13.05 -1.08
CA SER A 26 5.12 12.60 -2.46
C SER A 26 4.71 13.74 -3.38
N HIS A 27 4.97 13.60 -4.67
CA HIS A 27 4.53 14.56 -5.68
C HIS A 27 3.69 13.87 -6.75
N MET A 28 2.75 14.59 -7.33
CA MET A 28 2.02 14.13 -8.51
C MET A 28 2.79 14.52 -9.76
N LEU A 29 3.18 13.51 -10.55
CA LEU A 29 3.88 13.67 -11.82
C LEU A 29 3.06 13.07 -12.96
N THR A 30 3.23 13.59 -14.17
CA THR A 30 2.83 12.90 -15.40
C THR A 30 3.95 11.98 -15.87
N ALA A 31 3.60 10.90 -16.56
CA ALA A 31 4.56 9.94 -17.09
C ALA A 31 4.39 9.73 -18.60
N SER A 32 5.34 9.02 -19.23
CA SER A 32 5.42 8.79 -20.67
C SER A 32 4.23 8.03 -21.26
N ASP A 33 3.44 7.35 -20.43
CA ASP A 33 2.19 6.68 -20.82
C ASP A 33 0.95 7.62 -20.80
N GLY A 34 1.17 8.91 -20.50
CA GLY A 34 0.12 9.93 -20.43
C GLY A 34 -0.69 9.93 -19.12
N ASN A 35 -0.39 9.05 -18.17
CA ASN A 35 -1.07 9.00 -16.88
C ASN A 35 -0.35 9.84 -15.82
N ALA A 36 -1.09 10.18 -14.74
CA ALA A 36 -0.54 10.80 -13.56
C ALA A 36 -0.24 9.74 -12.48
N TYR A 37 0.81 9.98 -11.71
CA TYR A 37 1.26 9.11 -10.62
C TYR A 37 1.57 9.93 -9.38
N VAL A 38 1.26 9.37 -8.21
CA VAL A 38 1.76 9.85 -6.91
C VAL A 38 3.11 9.21 -6.70
N VAL A 39 4.18 10.02 -6.72
CA VAL A 39 5.56 9.54 -6.79
C VAL A 39 6.28 9.77 -5.46
N LYS A 40 6.94 8.73 -4.95
CA LYS A 40 7.86 8.75 -3.81
C LYS A 40 9.29 8.63 -4.32
N PHE A 41 10.19 9.45 -3.79
CA PHE A 41 11.58 9.58 -4.26
C PHE A 41 12.56 8.83 -3.37
N ALA A 42 13.75 8.51 -3.88
CA ALA A 42 14.77 7.78 -3.14
C ALA A 42 15.30 8.56 -1.91
N ASN A 43 15.32 9.89 -1.96
CA ASN A 43 15.63 10.74 -0.81
C ASN A 43 14.42 11.03 0.09
N ASN A 44 13.44 10.11 0.13
CA ASN A 44 12.28 10.19 1.01
C ASN A 44 12.72 10.29 2.48
N PRO A 45 12.15 11.23 3.27
CA PRO A 45 12.59 11.44 4.65
C PRO A 45 12.18 10.32 5.62
N GLN A 46 11.32 9.39 5.21
CA GLN A 46 10.82 8.32 6.09
C GLN A 46 11.81 7.17 6.24
N CYS A 47 12.20 6.51 5.13
CA CYS A 47 13.26 5.50 5.13
C CYS A 47 13.71 5.16 3.70
N LEU A 48 14.95 4.61 3.58
CA LEU A 48 15.53 4.23 2.29
C LEU A 48 14.75 3.09 1.59
N ARG A 49 14.17 2.17 2.38
CA ARG A 49 13.47 0.98 1.87
C ARG A 49 12.00 1.24 1.48
N VAL A 50 11.51 2.48 1.66
CA VAL A 50 10.10 2.82 1.40
C VAL A 50 9.67 2.49 -0.04
N LEU A 51 10.56 2.67 -1.03
CA LEU A 51 10.24 2.42 -2.43
C LEU A 51 10.06 0.92 -2.71
N ALA A 52 10.96 0.08 -2.19
CA ALA A 52 10.85 -1.37 -2.28
C ALA A 52 9.62 -1.90 -1.52
N ASN A 53 9.36 -1.36 -0.33
CA ASN A 53 8.18 -1.72 0.46
C ASN A 53 6.88 -1.43 -0.30
N GLU A 54 6.75 -0.23 -0.86
CA GLU A 54 5.59 0.15 -1.68
C GLU A 54 5.39 -0.80 -2.86
N TRP A 55 6.44 -1.04 -3.65
CA TRP A 55 6.36 -1.92 -4.80
C TRP A 55 5.92 -3.33 -4.44
N LEU A 56 6.63 -3.97 -3.49
CA LEU A 56 6.36 -5.34 -3.09
C LEU A 56 4.97 -5.50 -2.48
N ALA A 57 4.62 -4.63 -1.52
CA ALA A 57 3.33 -4.75 -0.83
C ALA A 57 2.14 -4.43 -1.74
N CYS A 58 2.25 -3.42 -2.63
CA CYS A 58 1.24 -3.16 -3.66
C CYS A 58 1.08 -4.35 -4.60
N SER A 59 2.17 -4.93 -5.08
CA SER A 59 2.17 -6.08 -5.99
C SER A 59 1.55 -7.32 -5.36
N ILE A 60 1.89 -7.63 -4.11
CA ILE A 60 1.30 -8.72 -3.34
C ILE A 60 -0.20 -8.47 -3.13
N GLY A 61 -0.58 -7.27 -2.66
CA GLY A 61 -1.97 -6.92 -2.38
C GLY A 61 -2.86 -6.97 -3.62
N ARG A 62 -2.38 -6.50 -4.78
CA ARG A 62 -3.08 -6.63 -6.07
C ARG A 62 -3.21 -8.08 -6.51
N THR A 63 -2.18 -8.88 -6.29
CA THR A 63 -2.20 -10.32 -6.62
C THR A 63 -3.29 -11.07 -5.83
N ILE A 64 -3.52 -10.72 -4.58
CA ILE A 64 -4.60 -11.32 -3.79
C ILE A 64 -5.98 -10.67 -4.06
N GLY A 65 -6.05 -9.67 -4.96
CA GLY A 65 -7.29 -9.09 -5.47
C GLY A 65 -7.84 -7.93 -4.64
N LEU A 66 -6.99 -7.19 -3.95
CA LEU A 66 -7.36 -5.93 -3.29
C LEU A 66 -7.38 -4.76 -4.28
N THR A 67 -8.25 -3.79 -4.03
CA THR A 67 -8.32 -2.55 -4.80
C THR A 67 -7.19 -1.61 -4.39
N ILE A 68 -6.04 -1.77 -5.02
CA ILE A 68 -4.83 -0.98 -4.84
C ILE A 68 -4.50 -0.30 -6.17
N PRO A 69 -4.16 1.00 -6.21
CA PRO A 69 -3.71 1.66 -7.43
C PRO A 69 -2.53 0.92 -8.06
N GLU A 70 -2.42 0.99 -9.36
CA GLU A 70 -1.35 0.32 -10.11
C GLU A 70 0.01 0.89 -9.72
N PRO A 71 0.95 0.05 -9.22
CA PRO A 71 2.32 0.48 -8.96
C PRO A 71 3.09 0.61 -10.27
N ALA A 72 4.01 1.56 -10.32
CA ALA A 72 4.93 1.76 -11.44
C ALA A 72 6.32 2.15 -10.94
N ILE A 73 7.34 1.83 -11.72
CA ILE A 73 8.68 2.34 -11.55
C ILE A 73 8.84 3.49 -12.56
N LEU A 74 9.20 4.67 -12.04
CA LEU A 74 9.40 5.86 -12.86
C LEU A 74 10.86 6.27 -12.84
N TYR A 75 11.43 6.54 -14.00
CA TYR A 75 12.66 7.30 -14.11
C TYR A 75 12.32 8.79 -14.08
N VAL A 76 12.86 9.50 -13.11
CA VAL A 76 12.73 10.97 -12.97
C VAL A 76 13.97 11.62 -13.54
N PRO A 77 13.87 12.34 -14.70
CA PRO A 77 15.02 12.96 -15.32
C PRO A 77 15.62 14.09 -14.43
N PRO A 78 16.96 14.28 -14.41
CA PRO A 78 17.59 15.41 -13.72
C PRO A 78 17.01 16.76 -14.17
N THR A 79 16.79 16.93 -15.46
CA THR A 79 16.24 18.15 -16.06
C THR A 79 14.83 18.49 -15.55
N LEU A 80 13.99 17.49 -15.24
CA LEU A 80 12.67 17.72 -14.63
C LEU A 80 12.83 18.29 -13.21
N VAL A 81 13.74 17.75 -12.42
CA VAL A 81 14.01 18.20 -11.04
C VAL A 81 14.60 19.61 -11.04
N GLU A 82 15.57 19.88 -11.92
CA GLU A 82 16.25 21.17 -12.04
C GLU A 82 15.26 22.29 -12.43
N ASN A 83 14.42 22.02 -13.41
CA ASN A 83 13.46 22.99 -13.96
C ASN A 83 12.18 23.16 -13.12
N SER A 84 11.94 22.30 -12.12
CA SER A 84 10.75 22.36 -11.27
C SER A 84 11.10 22.94 -9.89
N SER A 85 10.81 24.21 -9.65
CA SER A 85 11.09 24.88 -8.37
C SER A 85 10.35 24.27 -7.17
N SER A 86 9.17 23.70 -7.41
CA SER A 86 8.30 23.10 -6.39
C SER A 86 8.49 21.59 -6.21
N LEU A 87 9.39 20.94 -6.97
CA LEU A 87 9.72 19.53 -6.81
C LEU A 87 10.78 19.38 -5.69
N VAL A 88 10.33 19.54 -4.46
CA VAL A 88 11.18 19.66 -3.27
C VAL A 88 10.62 18.89 -2.08
N ILE A 89 11.51 18.47 -1.19
CA ILE A 89 11.22 17.89 0.12
C ILE A 89 11.46 18.99 1.16
N GLN A 90 10.45 19.23 2.00
CA GLN A 90 10.51 20.17 3.11
C GLN A 90 11.05 19.47 4.35
N LEU A 91 12.18 19.94 4.88
CA LEU A 91 12.72 19.53 6.17
C LEU A 91 12.46 20.63 7.20
N PRO A 92 12.54 20.34 8.51
CA PRO A 92 12.26 21.34 9.55
C PRO A 92 13.09 22.63 9.44
N SER A 93 14.32 22.52 8.93
CA SER A 93 15.28 23.67 8.84
C SER A 93 15.76 23.95 7.42
N SER A 94 15.34 23.19 6.42
CA SER A 94 15.85 23.33 5.04
C SER A 94 14.87 22.75 4.03
N THR A 95 15.13 23.03 2.76
CA THR A 95 14.42 22.47 1.62
C THR A 95 15.42 21.78 0.71
N LEU A 96 15.14 20.52 0.33
CA LEU A 96 15.95 19.75 -0.59
C LEU A 96 15.21 19.53 -1.90
N LYS A 97 15.90 19.49 -3.02
CA LYS A 97 15.34 18.97 -4.27
C LYS A 97 14.99 17.48 -4.13
N CYS A 98 13.90 17.04 -4.72
CA CYS A 98 13.64 15.61 -4.88
C CYS A 98 14.79 14.97 -5.66
N SER A 99 15.11 13.70 -5.36
CA SER A 99 16.13 12.97 -6.13
C SER A 99 15.64 12.71 -7.56
N HIS A 100 16.55 12.78 -8.51
CA HIS A 100 16.36 12.19 -9.83
C HIS A 100 16.68 10.69 -9.78
N GLY A 101 16.43 9.97 -10.88
CA GLY A 101 16.66 8.52 -10.99
C GLY A 101 15.37 7.72 -10.76
N MET A 102 15.48 6.46 -10.31
CA MET A 102 14.34 5.59 -10.13
C MET A 102 13.51 5.98 -8.90
N ALA A 103 12.20 6.05 -9.10
CA ALA A 103 11.21 6.43 -8.10
C ALA A 103 10.00 5.49 -8.15
N PHE A 104 9.35 5.28 -7.01
CA PHE A 104 8.09 4.54 -6.95
C PHE A 104 6.92 5.45 -7.32
N GLY A 105 6.04 4.99 -8.20
CA GLY A 105 4.79 5.65 -8.55
C GLY A 105 3.58 4.79 -8.23
N SER A 106 2.56 5.42 -7.67
CA SER A 106 1.21 4.86 -7.54
C SER A 106 0.29 5.59 -8.49
N ARG A 107 -0.35 4.89 -9.44
CA ARG A 107 -1.20 5.52 -10.46
C ARG A 107 -2.29 6.36 -9.80
N PHE A 108 -2.38 7.63 -10.20
CA PHE A 108 -3.39 8.52 -9.64
C PHE A 108 -4.80 8.10 -10.10
N ILE A 109 -5.74 8.08 -9.16
CA ILE A 109 -7.13 7.72 -9.42
C ILE A 109 -7.82 8.97 -9.96
N SER A 110 -8.10 8.98 -11.26
CA SER A 110 -8.74 10.11 -11.97
C SER A 110 -10.24 9.94 -12.20
N GLU A 111 -10.83 8.84 -11.77
CA GLU A 111 -12.24 8.53 -11.97
C GLU A 111 -13.16 9.27 -11.00
N GLY A 112 -13.64 10.45 -11.40
CA GLY A 112 -14.57 11.24 -10.61
C GLY A 112 -13.92 12.04 -9.49
N GLN A 113 -14.64 12.23 -8.37
CA GLN A 113 -14.13 12.94 -7.20
C GLN A 113 -13.37 12.00 -6.27
N VAL A 114 -12.18 12.41 -5.84
CA VAL A 114 -11.33 11.70 -4.88
C VAL A 114 -11.38 12.39 -3.54
N PHE A 115 -11.55 11.60 -2.47
CA PHE A 115 -11.64 12.05 -1.09
C PHE A 115 -10.59 11.32 -0.25
N ASP A 116 -9.80 12.06 0.49
CA ASP A 116 -8.81 11.49 1.44
C ASP A 116 -9.50 10.99 2.73
N TYR A 117 -10.74 11.40 2.95
CA TYR A 117 -11.49 11.10 4.16
C TYR A 117 -12.99 11.00 3.87
N LEU A 118 -13.65 10.06 4.54
CA LEU A 118 -15.13 9.99 4.59
C LEU A 118 -15.62 10.11 6.03
N PRO A 119 -16.73 10.86 6.29
CA PRO A 119 -17.38 10.82 7.58
C PRO A 119 -17.99 9.43 7.83
N GLU A 120 -18.17 9.04 9.08
CA GLU A 120 -18.69 7.72 9.48
C GLU A 120 -20.01 7.36 8.78
N SER A 121 -20.91 8.33 8.66
CA SER A 121 -22.20 8.16 7.95
C SER A 121 -22.08 7.80 6.46
N ALA A 122 -20.91 8.01 5.87
CA ALA A 122 -20.63 7.68 4.47
C ALA A 122 -19.89 6.34 4.29
N LEU A 123 -19.29 5.78 5.35
CA LEU A 123 -18.49 4.54 5.25
C LEU A 123 -19.32 3.36 4.77
N LEU A 124 -20.60 3.26 5.17
CA LEU A 124 -21.50 2.20 4.72
C LEU A 124 -21.88 2.29 3.23
N ARG A 125 -21.55 3.39 2.58
CA ARG A 125 -21.74 3.56 1.14
C ARG A 125 -20.52 3.17 0.33
N ILE A 126 -19.51 2.55 0.95
CA ILE A 126 -18.34 2.00 0.24
C ILE A 126 -18.75 0.69 -0.43
N GLU A 127 -18.59 0.60 -1.77
CA GLU A 127 -18.97 -0.56 -2.57
C GLU A 127 -18.17 -1.83 -2.18
N ASN A 128 -16.88 -1.63 -1.95
CA ASN A 128 -15.93 -2.68 -1.59
C ASN A 128 -15.59 -2.67 -0.09
N LEU A 129 -16.55 -2.34 0.77
CA LEU A 129 -16.35 -2.24 2.22
C LEU A 129 -15.72 -3.51 2.82
N LYS A 130 -16.11 -4.70 2.33
CA LYS A 130 -15.55 -5.97 2.79
C LYS A 130 -14.04 -6.13 2.53
N GLU A 131 -13.47 -5.40 1.57
CA GLU A 131 -12.03 -5.42 1.32
C GLU A 131 -11.21 -4.88 2.50
N PHE A 132 -11.81 -4.14 3.44
CA PHE A 132 -11.12 -3.73 4.67
C PHE A 132 -10.70 -4.93 5.54
N ALA A 133 -11.46 -6.01 5.55
CA ALA A 133 -11.02 -7.26 6.19
C ALA A 133 -9.85 -7.89 5.42
N GLY A 134 -9.90 -7.87 4.09
CA GLY A 134 -8.82 -8.39 3.23
C GLY A 134 -7.51 -7.63 3.40
N VAL A 135 -7.56 -6.28 3.37
CA VAL A 135 -6.34 -5.48 3.56
C VAL A 135 -5.82 -5.56 4.99
N PHE A 136 -6.70 -5.72 5.99
CA PHE A 136 -6.29 -6.00 7.36
C PHE A 136 -5.48 -7.31 7.45
N ALA A 137 -5.94 -8.39 6.80
CA ALA A 137 -5.19 -9.64 6.74
C ALA A 137 -3.83 -9.47 6.03
N LEU A 138 -3.79 -8.69 4.93
CA LEU A 138 -2.55 -8.33 4.24
C LEU A 138 -1.60 -7.57 5.17
N ASP A 139 -2.08 -6.57 5.91
CA ASP A 139 -1.27 -5.77 6.83
C ASP A 139 -0.70 -6.61 7.98
N LYS A 140 -1.43 -7.63 8.47
CA LYS A 140 -0.92 -8.60 9.43
C LYS A 140 0.15 -9.49 8.82
N TRP A 141 -0.06 -9.95 7.60
CA TRP A 141 0.93 -10.74 6.88
C TRP A 141 2.21 -9.95 6.61
N LEU A 142 2.09 -8.74 6.05
CA LEU A 142 3.23 -7.91 5.65
C LEU A 142 3.77 -7.02 6.78
N CYS A 143 3.31 -7.21 8.02
CA CYS A 143 3.76 -6.46 9.19
C CYS A 143 3.75 -4.93 8.96
N ASN A 144 2.64 -4.39 8.45
CA ASN A 144 2.49 -2.95 8.30
C ASN A 144 2.52 -2.28 9.68
N CYS A 145 3.51 -1.42 9.95
CA CYS A 145 3.67 -0.78 11.24
C CYS A 145 2.95 0.57 11.37
N ASP A 146 2.27 1.02 10.31
CA ASP A 146 1.40 2.21 10.34
C ASP A 146 -0.08 1.83 10.36
N GLY A 147 -0.97 2.81 10.59
CA GLY A 147 -2.39 2.67 10.37
C GLY A 147 -2.71 2.54 8.87
N ARG A 148 -3.67 1.67 8.51
CA ARG A 148 -4.07 1.52 7.11
C ARG A 148 -4.63 2.84 6.56
N GLN A 149 -4.18 3.25 5.39
CA GLN A 149 -4.64 4.42 4.66
C GLN A 149 -5.44 4.01 3.42
N ALA A 150 -6.45 4.79 3.09
CA ALA A 150 -7.26 4.62 1.90
C ALA A 150 -7.73 5.98 1.37
N VAL A 151 -7.89 6.07 0.05
CA VAL A 151 -8.60 7.15 -0.61
C VAL A 151 -9.89 6.62 -1.20
N PHE A 152 -10.88 7.47 -1.35
CA PHE A 152 -12.22 7.09 -1.79
C PHE A 152 -12.56 7.84 -3.07
N CYS A 153 -12.94 7.11 -4.11
CA CYS A 153 -13.42 7.75 -5.33
C CYS A 153 -14.94 7.57 -5.51
N ARG A 154 -15.56 8.55 -6.13
CA ARG A 154 -16.98 8.53 -6.48
C ARG A 154 -17.18 9.11 -7.86
N GLY A 155 -17.65 8.30 -8.80
CA GLY A 155 -18.03 8.79 -10.14
C GLY A 155 -19.14 9.84 -10.06
N GLU A 156 -19.20 10.77 -11.02
CA GLU A 156 -20.07 11.95 -11.01
C GLU A 156 -21.56 11.64 -10.77
N ARG A 157 -22.06 10.51 -11.25
CA ARG A 157 -23.46 10.09 -11.11
C ARG A 157 -23.67 8.96 -10.10
N LYS A 158 -22.60 8.54 -9.36
CA LYS A 158 -22.69 7.44 -8.41
C LYS A 158 -22.96 7.95 -6.99
N ARG A 159 -23.74 7.16 -6.23
CA ARG A 159 -24.00 7.44 -4.80
C ARG A 159 -23.03 6.73 -3.88
N LYS A 160 -22.36 5.68 -4.39
CA LYS A 160 -21.42 4.86 -3.63
C LYS A 160 -19.98 5.28 -3.89
N PHE A 161 -19.13 5.03 -2.91
CA PHE A 161 -17.69 5.26 -2.98
C PHE A 161 -16.97 3.94 -3.26
N ARG A 162 -15.82 4.02 -3.89
CA ARG A 162 -14.87 2.90 -3.99
C ARG A 162 -13.63 3.26 -3.22
N ALA A 163 -13.24 2.42 -2.26
CA ALA A 163 -12.00 2.56 -1.52
C ALA A 163 -10.82 2.03 -2.35
N HIS A 164 -9.72 2.76 -2.35
CA HIS A 164 -8.43 2.34 -2.88
C HIS A 164 -7.42 2.40 -1.75
N PHE A 165 -6.78 1.27 -1.44
CA PHE A 165 -5.79 1.21 -0.38
C PHE A 165 -4.45 1.73 -0.87
N ILE A 166 -3.84 2.62 -0.10
CA ILE A 166 -2.61 3.33 -0.44
C ILE A 166 -1.63 3.31 0.73
N ASP A 167 -0.41 3.77 0.49
CA ASP A 167 0.65 3.96 1.49
C ASP A 167 1.06 2.65 2.17
N PHE A 168 1.85 1.87 1.48
CA PHE A 168 2.40 0.59 1.93
C PHE A 168 3.87 0.71 2.33
N GLY A 169 4.46 1.91 2.35
CA GLY A 169 5.87 2.15 2.64
C GLY A 169 6.31 1.67 4.03
N TYR A 170 5.37 1.55 4.96
CA TYR A 170 5.62 1.03 6.31
C TYR A 170 5.32 -0.47 6.50
N CYS A 171 5.06 -1.20 5.41
CA CYS A 171 5.08 -2.67 5.43
C CYS A 171 6.48 -3.19 5.79
N PHE A 172 6.56 -4.43 6.24
CA PHE A 172 7.79 -5.09 6.67
C PHE A 172 8.49 -4.39 7.83
N ASN A 173 7.72 -3.71 8.68
CA ASN A 173 8.23 -2.87 9.77
C ASN A 173 9.11 -1.71 9.26
N ALA A 174 8.67 -1.01 8.23
CA ALA A 174 9.35 0.11 7.60
C ALA A 174 10.77 -0.25 7.07
N GLY A 175 11.81 0.44 7.54
CA GLY A 175 13.20 0.19 7.13
C GLY A 175 13.88 -1.01 7.78
N GLU A 176 13.27 -1.61 8.80
CA GLU A 176 13.87 -2.66 9.60
C GLU A 176 13.83 -4.04 8.94
N TRP A 177 12.84 -4.30 8.10
CA TRP A 177 12.55 -5.61 7.52
C TRP A 177 12.52 -6.73 8.57
N SER A 178 11.97 -6.39 9.74
CA SER A 178 11.68 -7.30 10.84
C SER A 178 10.17 -7.48 10.99
N PHE A 179 9.73 -8.51 11.72
CA PHE A 179 8.32 -8.85 11.78
C PHE A 179 7.81 -8.99 13.22
N PRO A 180 7.92 -7.93 14.05
CA PRO A 180 7.38 -7.96 15.40
C PRO A 180 5.85 -8.01 15.36
N ASP A 181 5.27 -8.87 16.19
CA ASP A 181 3.83 -8.97 16.32
C ASP A 181 3.27 -7.80 17.14
N SER A 182 2.19 -7.23 16.65
CA SER A 182 1.48 -6.16 17.35
C SER A 182 0.01 -6.14 16.95
N PRO A 183 -0.92 -6.13 17.92
CA PRO A 183 -2.35 -6.07 17.63
C PRO A 183 -2.79 -4.73 17.01
N LEU A 184 -2.07 -3.63 17.26
CA LEU A 184 -2.44 -2.29 16.78
C LEU A 184 -2.12 -2.04 15.31
N ARG A 185 -1.13 -2.71 14.77
CA ARG A 185 -0.59 -2.42 13.43
C ARG A 185 -1.58 -2.76 12.32
N GLY A 186 -1.65 -1.91 11.29
CA GLY A 186 -2.46 -2.12 10.09
C GLY A 186 -3.97 -1.93 10.29
N ILE A 187 -4.42 -1.40 11.44
CA ILE A 187 -5.84 -1.11 11.66
C ILE A 187 -6.21 0.21 10.97
N TYR A 188 -7.32 0.22 10.23
CA TYR A 188 -7.88 1.48 9.74
C TYR A 188 -8.50 2.28 10.90
N ALA A 189 -8.26 3.59 10.93
CA ALA A 189 -8.59 4.43 12.07
C ALA A 189 -10.09 4.42 12.43
N LYS A 190 -10.97 4.31 11.42
CA LYS A 190 -12.43 4.23 11.62
C LYS A 190 -12.88 2.78 11.66
N ARG A 191 -13.21 2.30 12.85
CA ARG A 191 -13.54 0.88 13.10
C ARG A 191 -14.85 0.44 12.49
N GLU A 192 -15.72 1.36 12.12
CA GLU A 192 -17.00 1.12 11.46
C GLU A 192 -16.84 0.33 10.15
N VAL A 193 -15.69 0.41 9.49
CA VAL A 193 -15.42 -0.39 8.28
C VAL A 193 -15.37 -1.89 8.56
N TYR A 194 -15.19 -2.29 9.83
CA TYR A 194 -15.14 -3.70 10.26
C TYR A 194 -16.44 -4.20 10.88
N GLN A 195 -17.51 -3.37 10.94
CA GLN A 195 -18.76 -3.73 11.61
C GLN A 195 -19.45 -4.96 11.03
N ASN A 196 -19.15 -5.32 9.78
CA ASN A 196 -19.70 -6.50 9.11
C ASN A 196 -18.74 -7.72 9.17
N VAL A 197 -17.67 -7.64 9.94
CA VAL A 197 -16.76 -8.76 10.16
C VAL A 197 -17.33 -9.62 11.28
N THR A 198 -18.01 -10.73 10.89
CA THR A 198 -18.75 -11.60 11.79
C THR A 198 -18.04 -12.93 12.05
N GLY A 199 -16.96 -13.23 11.33
CA GLY A 199 -16.19 -14.45 11.46
C GLY A 199 -15.13 -14.60 10.39
N TRP A 200 -14.52 -15.78 10.30
CA TRP A 200 -13.45 -16.08 9.35
C TRP A 200 -13.86 -15.91 7.88
N HIS A 201 -15.11 -16.25 7.55
CA HIS A 201 -15.65 -16.09 6.20
C HIS A 201 -15.63 -14.62 5.70
N SER A 202 -15.61 -13.66 6.62
CA SER A 202 -15.51 -12.23 6.28
C SER A 202 -14.16 -11.84 5.68
N PHE A 203 -13.13 -12.66 5.90
CA PHE A 203 -11.78 -12.45 5.34
C PHE A 203 -11.60 -13.15 3.98
N GLU A 204 -12.59 -13.90 3.53
CA GLU A 204 -12.50 -14.57 2.24
C GLU A 204 -12.87 -13.64 1.07
N PRO A 205 -12.20 -13.78 -0.08
CA PRO A 205 -11.25 -14.83 -0.46
C PRO A 205 -9.77 -14.49 -0.13
N TRP A 206 -9.49 -13.37 0.54
CA TRP A 206 -8.12 -12.87 0.70
C TRP A 206 -7.28 -13.79 1.61
N LEU A 207 -7.87 -14.30 2.70
CA LEU A 207 -7.16 -15.16 3.63
C LEU A 207 -6.70 -16.46 2.96
N SER A 208 -7.59 -17.14 2.23
CA SER A 208 -7.24 -18.32 1.45
C SER A 208 -6.16 -18.02 0.38
N ARG A 209 -6.21 -16.84 -0.25
CA ARG A 209 -5.21 -16.42 -1.24
C ARG A 209 -3.86 -16.12 -0.60
N ILE A 210 -3.82 -15.58 0.62
CA ILE A 210 -2.59 -15.40 1.39
C ILE A 210 -2.00 -16.76 1.75
N GLU A 211 -2.79 -17.66 2.34
CA GLU A 211 -2.35 -18.98 2.78
C GLU A 211 -1.81 -19.84 1.64
N SER A 212 -2.41 -19.71 0.44
CA SER A 212 -2.01 -20.43 -0.78
C SER A 212 -1.04 -19.64 -1.68
N PHE A 213 -0.51 -18.49 -1.23
CA PHE A 213 0.35 -17.67 -2.07
C PHE A 213 1.63 -18.44 -2.48
N SER A 214 1.92 -18.46 -3.79
CA SER A 214 3.06 -19.22 -4.31
C SER A 214 4.39 -18.63 -3.84
N ARG A 215 5.24 -19.46 -3.20
CA ARG A 215 6.63 -19.08 -2.82
C ARG A 215 7.47 -18.70 -4.05
N LEU A 216 7.28 -19.39 -5.19
CA LEU A 216 7.95 -19.06 -6.44
C LEU A 216 7.55 -17.67 -6.91
N LYS A 217 6.24 -17.39 -7.00
CA LYS A 217 5.74 -16.08 -7.38
C LYS A 217 6.23 -14.96 -6.44
N LEU A 218 6.29 -15.23 -5.14
CA LEU A 218 6.84 -14.29 -4.17
C LEU A 218 8.32 -14.02 -4.43
N GLY A 219 9.09 -15.05 -4.75
CA GLY A 219 10.52 -14.96 -5.07
C GLY A 219 10.83 -14.25 -6.38
N ASP A 220 9.90 -14.25 -7.34
CA ASP A 220 10.07 -13.57 -8.64
C ASP A 220 9.84 -12.06 -8.55
N MET A 221 9.01 -11.60 -7.59
CA MET A 221 8.62 -10.17 -7.49
C MET A 221 9.79 -9.19 -7.34
N PRO A 222 10.85 -9.48 -6.55
CA PRO A 222 11.99 -8.58 -6.44
C PRO A 222 12.77 -8.37 -7.75
N GLY A 223 12.64 -9.27 -8.73
CA GLY A 223 13.29 -9.13 -10.03
C GLY A 223 12.90 -7.86 -10.80
N ASP A 224 11.78 -7.26 -10.46
CA ASP A 224 11.32 -6.02 -11.06
C ASP A 224 11.88 -4.76 -10.35
N LEU A 225 12.52 -4.91 -9.18
CA LEU A 225 13.02 -3.77 -8.40
C LEU A 225 14.31 -3.21 -8.98
N PRO A 226 14.45 -1.87 -9.04
CA PRO A 226 15.73 -1.24 -9.34
C PRO A 226 16.81 -1.69 -8.34
N PRO A 227 18.02 -2.04 -8.82
CA PRO A 227 19.11 -2.55 -7.95
C PRO A 227 19.48 -1.57 -6.82
N GLU A 228 19.30 -0.27 -7.04
CA GLU A 228 19.61 0.76 -6.04
C GLU A 228 18.63 0.81 -4.87
N TRP A 229 17.48 0.12 -4.93
CA TRP A 229 16.50 0.12 -3.85
C TRP A 229 16.74 -0.96 -2.82
N THR A 230 17.51 -1.98 -3.14
CA THR A 230 17.67 -3.15 -2.29
C THR A 230 19.07 -3.75 -2.38
N ASP A 231 19.46 -4.39 -1.30
CA ASP A 231 20.56 -5.34 -1.27
C ASP A 231 20.02 -6.74 -1.58
N PRO A 232 20.64 -7.53 -2.50
CA PRO A 232 20.15 -8.86 -2.89
C PRO A 232 20.01 -9.85 -1.73
N ASP A 233 20.94 -9.83 -0.77
CA ASP A 233 20.89 -10.74 0.38
C ASP A 233 19.76 -10.35 1.32
N ALA A 234 19.61 -9.06 1.60
CA ALA A 234 18.54 -8.52 2.43
C ALA A 234 17.14 -8.77 1.83
N ILE A 235 17.00 -8.68 0.50
CA ILE A 235 15.70 -8.95 -0.16
C ILE A 235 15.33 -10.43 -0.09
N ASN A 236 16.29 -11.35 -0.26
CA ASN A 236 16.03 -12.77 -0.14
C ASN A 236 15.58 -13.15 1.28
N GLU A 237 16.23 -12.58 2.30
CA GLU A 237 15.82 -12.78 3.70
C GLU A 237 14.42 -12.22 3.95
N LEU A 238 14.08 -11.05 3.38
CA LEU A 238 12.74 -10.48 3.47
C LEU A 238 11.69 -11.44 2.88
N ILE A 239 11.95 -11.99 1.69
CA ILE A 239 11.05 -12.93 1.02
C ILE A 239 10.82 -14.19 1.86
N ASP A 240 11.85 -14.73 2.48
CA ASP A 240 11.73 -15.90 3.36
C ASP A 240 10.88 -15.59 4.61
N ARG A 241 11.04 -14.42 5.18
CA ARG A 241 10.24 -13.94 6.32
C ARG A 241 8.77 -13.75 5.94
N ILE A 242 8.49 -13.17 4.77
CA ILE A 242 7.13 -13.02 4.25
C ILE A 242 6.49 -14.41 4.04
N ASP A 243 7.21 -15.33 3.41
CA ASP A 243 6.71 -16.68 3.14
C ASP A 243 6.38 -17.44 4.43
N SER A 244 7.28 -17.43 5.40
CA SER A 244 7.05 -18.11 6.68
C SER A 244 5.88 -17.51 7.47
N ARG A 245 5.67 -16.18 7.40
CA ARG A 245 4.63 -15.48 8.15
C ARG A 245 3.22 -15.74 7.62
N ARG A 246 3.04 -16.12 6.34
CA ARG A 246 1.70 -16.35 5.74
C ARG A 246 0.87 -17.39 6.50
N SER A 247 1.48 -18.43 7.05
CA SER A 247 0.81 -19.47 7.83
C SER A 247 0.31 -18.97 9.19
N ARG A 248 0.81 -17.82 9.68
CA ARG A 248 0.48 -17.25 10.98
C ARG A 248 -0.63 -16.19 10.93
N VAL A 249 -1.16 -15.86 9.75
CA VAL A 249 -2.11 -14.73 9.62
C VAL A 249 -3.37 -14.94 10.47
N ARG A 250 -3.89 -16.17 10.55
CA ARG A 250 -5.04 -16.47 11.44
C ARG A 250 -4.69 -16.27 12.92
N GLU A 251 -3.52 -16.68 13.34
CA GLU A 251 -3.02 -16.44 14.71
C GLU A 251 -2.98 -14.93 15.00
N LEU A 252 -2.37 -14.15 14.11
CA LEU A 252 -2.23 -12.70 14.25
C LEU A 252 -3.59 -11.97 14.30
N ILE A 253 -4.57 -12.40 13.50
CA ILE A 253 -5.94 -11.87 13.55
C ILE A 253 -6.60 -12.25 14.88
N THR A 254 -6.38 -13.48 15.37
CA THR A 254 -6.91 -13.94 16.66
C THR A 254 -6.36 -13.12 17.82
N ASP A 255 -5.08 -12.76 17.78
CA ASP A 255 -4.44 -11.94 18.82
C ASP A 255 -5.04 -10.53 18.87
N VAL A 256 -5.32 -9.93 17.69
CA VAL A 256 -6.05 -8.66 17.64
C VAL A 256 -7.45 -8.80 18.24
N ARG A 257 -8.17 -9.85 17.87
CA ARG A 257 -9.53 -10.13 18.39
C ARG A 257 -9.56 -10.26 19.91
N LYS A 258 -8.51 -10.85 20.52
CA LYS A 258 -8.39 -11.01 21.97
C LYS A 258 -7.88 -9.77 22.69
N SER A 259 -7.35 -8.80 21.95
CA SER A 259 -6.78 -7.59 22.53
C SER A 259 -7.85 -6.58 22.90
N THR A 260 -7.47 -5.58 23.72
CA THR A 260 -8.31 -4.41 24.03
C THR A 260 -8.57 -3.53 22.82
N HIS A 261 -7.88 -3.75 21.70
CA HIS A 261 -7.98 -3.01 20.45
C HIS A 261 -8.82 -3.70 19.38
N ASN A 262 -9.53 -4.78 19.75
CA ASN A 262 -10.39 -5.54 18.84
C ASN A 262 -11.34 -4.63 18.04
N PRO A 263 -11.20 -4.57 16.69
CA PRO A 263 -12.09 -3.77 15.86
C PRO A 263 -13.35 -4.53 15.42
N PHE A 264 -13.45 -5.83 15.72
CA PHE A 264 -14.48 -6.75 15.20
C PHE A 264 -15.63 -6.92 16.20
N SER A 265 -16.42 -5.87 16.40
CA SER A 265 -17.51 -5.86 17.39
C SER A 265 -18.64 -6.87 17.07
N ALA A 266 -18.80 -7.25 15.81
CA ALA A 266 -19.85 -8.16 15.35
C ALA A 266 -19.39 -9.63 15.23
N TRP A 267 -18.16 -9.95 15.66
CA TRP A 267 -17.64 -11.32 15.54
C TRP A 267 -18.38 -12.29 16.45
N THR A 268 -19.10 -13.25 15.84
CA THR A 268 -19.93 -14.24 16.54
C THR A 268 -19.40 -15.67 16.48
N GLU A 269 -18.50 -15.98 15.53
CA GLU A 269 -17.90 -17.32 15.44
C GLU A 269 -17.01 -17.62 16.65
N GLU A 270 -17.32 -18.67 17.37
CA GLU A 270 -16.41 -19.30 18.32
C GLU A 270 -15.41 -20.15 17.54
N LYS A 271 -14.15 -20.09 17.91
CA LYS A 271 -12.93 -20.74 17.36
C LYS A 271 -13.09 -21.65 16.13
N PRO A 272 -12.08 -21.63 15.22
CA PRO A 272 -12.00 -22.59 14.12
C PRO A 272 -11.84 -24.01 14.62
#